data_dd020677b7111768cc3ccc93831a4a2c
#
_entry.id   dd020677b7111768cc3ccc93831a4a2c
#
_cell.length_a   1.000
_cell.length_b   1.000
_cell.length_c   1.000
_cell.angle_alpha   90.00
_cell.angle_beta   90.00
_cell.angle_gamma   90.00
#
_symmetry.space_group_name_H-M   'P 1'
#
loop_
_entity.id
_entity.type
_entity.pdbx_description
1 polymer ?
#
loop_
_entity_poly.entity_id
_entity_poly.type
_entity_poly.pdbx_seq_one_letter_code
_entity_poly.pdbx_strand_id
1 'polypeptide(L)'
;MAKQKNDIAKLSNAFSTGGGGSFERRIQAVFLLALLVDGVSPILNTPMERIAFQAQHLGYAVDDMAVFSASGVKLFWQMKHSLSVTEKDATFQEVMLAAWHDFCAETFSMDRDKIALFTGFIANDSIDALRQLHDQAVQEIYQTIWNTCAAGA
;
A
#
# COMPACT_ATOMS: atom_id res chain seq x y z
N MET A 1 -35.22 -20.66 2.69
CA MET A 1 -34.41 -20.79 3.93
C MET A 1 -32.99 -21.34 3.70
N ALA A 2 -32.73 -22.27 2.78
CA ALA A 2 -31.40 -22.83 2.53
C ALA A 2 -30.41 -21.81 1.91
N LYS A 3 -30.84 -20.88 1.04
CA LYS A 3 -30.01 -19.90 0.36
C LYS A 3 -29.43 -18.87 1.33
N GLN A 4 -30.25 -18.41 2.27
CA GLN A 4 -29.84 -17.43 3.29
C GLN A 4 -28.82 -17.99 4.30
N LYS A 5 -28.90 -19.30 4.61
CA LYS A 5 -27.92 -19.99 5.45
C LYS A 5 -26.54 -20.14 4.76
N ASN A 6 -26.53 -20.33 3.43
CA ASN A 6 -25.30 -20.39 2.64
C ASN A 6 -24.60 -19.03 2.53
N ASP A 7 -25.36 -17.94 2.45
CA ASP A 7 -24.79 -16.58 2.37
C ASP A 7 -24.19 -16.14 3.71
N ILE A 8 -24.84 -16.51 4.83
CA ILE A 8 -24.28 -16.27 6.18
C ILE A 8 -23.03 -17.13 6.41
N ALA A 9 -23.00 -18.38 5.96
CA ALA A 9 -21.83 -19.25 6.07
C ALA A 9 -20.65 -18.75 5.18
N LYS A 10 -20.94 -18.20 4.00
CA LYS A 10 -19.92 -17.55 3.16
C LYS A 10 -19.38 -16.27 3.80
N LEU A 11 -20.24 -15.44 4.37
CA LEU A 11 -19.84 -14.27 5.15
C LEU A 11 -18.98 -14.67 6.37
N SER A 12 -19.39 -15.69 7.15
CA SER A 12 -18.62 -16.15 8.30
C SER A 12 -17.28 -16.75 7.91
N ASN A 13 -17.18 -17.46 6.78
CA ASN A 13 -15.91 -17.96 6.25
C ASN A 13 -15.00 -16.84 5.75
N ALA A 14 -15.52 -15.79 5.12
CA ALA A 14 -14.75 -14.60 4.75
C ALA A 14 -14.22 -13.87 5.99
N PHE A 15 -14.92 -13.94 7.13
CA PHE A 15 -14.47 -13.39 8.41
C PHE A 15 -13.57 -14.34 9.23
N SER A 16 -13.58 -15.64 8.98
CA SER A 16 -12.86 -16.65 9.77
C SER A 16 -11.60 -17.18 9.10
N THR A 17 -11.45 -17.00 7.80
CA THR A 17 -10.26 -17.43 7.07
C THR A 17 -9.14 -16.41 7.21
N GLY A 18 -8.33 -16.59 8.24
CA GLY A 18 -6.97 -16.14 8.26
C GLY A 18 -6.73 -14.81 8.97
N GLY A 19 -5.59 -14.73 9.64
CA GLY A 19 -5.07 -13.57 10.34
C GLY A 19 -4.99 -12.26 9.51
N GLY A 20 -5.16 -12.33 8.19
CA GLY A 20 -5.16 -11.19 7.28
C GLY A 20 -6.24 -10.16 7.61
N GLY A 21 -7.51 -10.55 7.62
CA GLY A 21 -8.60 -9.61 7.92
C GLY A 21 -8.61 -9.08 9.36
N SER A 22 -8.02 -9.81 10.31
CA SER A 22 -7.81 -9.31 11.68
C SER A 22 -6.67 -8.31 11.75
N PHE A 23 -5.60 -8.54 11.01
CA PHE A 23 -4.44 -7.65 10.90
C PHE A 23 -4.84 -6.31 10.26
N GLU A 24 -5.48 -6.35 9.12
CA GLU A 24 -5.98 -5.19 8.39
C GLU A 24 -6.89 -4.32 9.27
N ARG A 25 -7.91 -4.92 9.92
CA ARG A 25 -8.81 -4.20 10.82
C ARG A 25 -8.11 -3.53 12.00
N ARG A 26 -7.06 -4.13 12.55
CA ARG A 26 -6.27 -3.49 13.62
C ARG A 26 -5.56 -2.25 13.13
N ILE A 27 -4.96 -2.31 11.94
CA ILE A 27 -4.30 -1.16 11.34
C ILE A 27 -5.32 -0.06 11.03
N GLN A 28 -6.44 -0.41 10.41
CA GLN A 28 -7.54 0.52 10.13
C GLN A 28 -8.05 1.19 11.41
N ALA A 29 -8.21 0.44 12.50
CA ALA A 29 -8.62 0.99 13.79
C ALA A 29 -7.61 2.00 14.37
N VAL A 30 -6.30 1.75 14.23
CA VAL A 30 -5.26 2.69 14.67
C VAL A 30 -5.36 4.01 13.90
N PHE A 31 -5.54 3.95 12.58
CA PHE A 31 -5.70 5.16 11.76
C PHE A 31 -7.01 5.91 12.05
N LEU A 32 -8.10 5.19 12.31
CA LEU A 32 -9.36 5.82 12.73
C LEU A 32 -9.21 6.54 14.07
N LEU A 33 -8.57 5.91 15.05
CA LEU A 33 -8.30 6.54 16.34
C LEU A 33 -7.41 7.78 16.17
N ALA A 34 -6.37 7.68 15.34
CA ALA A 34 -5.52 8.82 15.05
C ALA A 34 -6.32 9.97 14.38
N LEU A 35 -7.19 9.67 13.43
CA LEU A 35 -8.05 10.67 12.79
C LEU A 35 -8.98 11.36 13.80
N LEU A 36 -9.56 10.60 14.75
CA LEU A 36 -10.47 11.13 15.78
C LEU A 36 -9.82 12.11 16.75
N VAL A 37 -8.50 12.08 16.90
CA VAL A 37 -7.74 12.96 17.79
C VAL A 37 -6.90 13.98 17.02
N ASP A 38 -7.28 14.28 15.79
CA ASP A 38 -6.54 15.16 14.88
C ASP A 38 -5.07 14.75 14.70
N GLY A 39 -4.85 13.43 14.70
CA GLY A 39 -3.52 12.85 14.65
C GLY A 39 -2.84 13.03 13.30
N VAL A 40 -1.52 13.02 13.36
CA VAL A 40 -0.65 13.10 12.18
C VAL A 40 -0.38 11.70 11.65
N SER A 41 -0.47 11.52 10.35
CA SER A 41 -0.03 10.29 9.70
C SER A 41 1.48 10.11 9.88
N PRO A 42 1.95 8.96 10.39
CA PRO A 42 3.39 8.75 10.64
C PRO A 42 4.26 8.81 9.36
N ILE A 43 3.68 8.60 8.18
CA ILE A 43 4.39 8.64 6.90
C ILE A 43 4.26 10.01 6.23
N LEU A 44 3.11 10.66 6.33
CA LEU A 44 2.87 11.95 5.69
C LEU A 44 3.39 13.13 6.51
N ASN A 45 3.57 12.95 7.81
CA ASN A 45 3.91 14.01 8.78
C ASN A 45 2.96 15.24 8.70
N THR A 46 1.72 15.00 8.30
CA THR A 46 0.66 16.01 8.16
C THR A 46 -0.62 15.51 8.81
N PRO A 47 -1.48 16.42 9.32
CA PRO A 47 -2.77 16.04 9.84
C PRO A 47 -3.61 15.29 8.80
N MET A 48 -4.28 14.25 9.25
CA MET A 48 -5.22 13.48 8.43
C MET A 48 -6.57 14.19 8.42
N GLU A 49 -7.17 14.29 7.23
CA GLU A 49 -8.50 14.85 7.05
C GLU A 49 -9.55 13.78 6.80
N ARG A 50 -9.18 12.77 6.02
CA ARG A 50 -10.10 11.72 5.58
C ARG A 50 -9.37 10.39 5.41
N ILE A 51 -10.07 9.31 5.73
CA ILE A 51 -9.66 7.94 5.44
C ILE A 51 -10.74 7.28 4.58
N ALA A 52 -10.32 6.54 3.56
CA ALA A 52 -11.17 5.68 2.78
C ALA A 52 -10.67 4.24 2.92
N PHE A 53 -11.57 3.31 3.20
CA PHE A 53 -11.33 1.88 3.16
C PHE A 53 -11.83 1.31 1.84
N GLN A 54 -11.21 0.25 1.36
CA GLN A 54 -11.54 -0.36 0.07
C GLN A 54 -11.54 0.69 -1.06
N ALA A 55 -10.41 1.35 -1.23
CA ALA A 55 -10.26 2.52 -2.10
C ALA A 55 -10.52 2.25 -3.60
N GLN A 56 -10.78 1.00 -3.99
CA GLN A 56 -11.22 0.62 -5.35
C GLN A 56 -12.44 1.39 -5.83
N HIS A 57 -13.40 1.67 -4.93
CA HIS A 57 -14.59 2.46 -5.30
C HIS A 57 -14.27 3.93 -5.63
N LEU A 58 -13.06 4.39 -5.31
CA LEU A 58 -12.51 5.69 -5.68
C LEU A 58 -11.63 5.61 -6.93
N GLY A 59 -11.50 4.42 -7.54
CA GLY A 59 -10.72 4.19 -8.75
C GLY A 59 -9.23 3.90 -8.51
N TYR A 60 -8.82 3.60 -7.27
CA TYR A 60 -7.44 3.23 -6.96
C TYR A 60 -7.25 1.71 -7.01
N ALA A 61 -6.08 1.27 -7.49
CA ALA A 61 -5.71 -0.14 -7.53
C ALA A 61 -5.14 -0.64 -6.20
N VAL A 62 -4.43 0.23 -5.46
CA VAL A 62 -4.05 -0.01 -4.05
C VAL A 62 -5.29 0.24 -3.19
N ASP A 63 -5.90 -0.82 -2.69
CA ASP A 63 -7.31 -0.80 -2.33
C ASP A 63 -7.63 -0.91 -0.84
N ASP A 64 -6.70 -1.36 0.01
CA ASP A 64 -7.02 -1.63 1.42
C ASP A 64 -7.37 -0.35 2.20
N MET A 65 -6.60 0.72 2.00
CA MET A 65 -6.86 2.01 2.65
C MET A 65 -6.20 3.16 1.90
N ALA A 66 -6.90 4.29 1.82
CA ALA A 66 -6.34 5.57 1.40
C ALA A 66 -6.52 6.63 2.49
N VAL A 67 -5.45 7.37 2.77
CA VAL A 67 -5.43 8.49 3.73
C VAL A 67 -5.21 9.77 2.96
N PHE A 68 -6.02 10.77 3.25
CA PHE A 68 -5.95 12.09 2.63
C PHE A 68 -5.65 13.14 3.70
N SER A 69 -4.69 14.01 3.44
CA SER A 69 -4.38 15.13 4.32
C SER A 69 -5.10 16.40 3.89
N ALA A 70 -5.24 17.35 4.80
CA ALA A 70 -5.77 18.68 4.51
C ALA A 70 -4.95 19.46 3.46
N SER A 71 -3.67 19.13 3.28
CA SER A 71 -2.80 19.69 2.24
C SER A 71 -2.99 19.05 0.86
N GLY A 72 -3.90 18.07 0.73
CA GLY A 72 -4.18 17.35 -0.51
C GLY A 72 -3.19 16.22 -0.82
N VAL A 73 -2.28 15.91 0.09
CA VAL A 73 -1.36 14.76 -0.05
C VAL A 73 -2.12 13.47 0.22
N LYS A 74 -1.83 12.44 -0.56
CA LYS A 74 -2.46 11.12 -0.48
C LYS A 74 -1.45 10.06 -0.06
N LEU A 75 -1.91 9.11 0.72
CA LEU A 75 -1.15 7.93 1.09
C LEU A 75 -2.03 6.70 0.87
N PHE A 76 -1.60 5.85 -0.05
CA PHE A 76 -2.27 4.59 -0.38
C PHE A 76 -1.58 3.46 0.35
N TRP A 77 -2.37 2.62 0.99
CA TRP A 77 -1.90 1.49 1.78
C TRP A 77 -2.36 0.17 1.22
N GLN A 78 -1.40 -0.71 1.00
CA GLN A 78 -1.65 -2.13 0.82
C GLN A 78 -1.25 -2.86 2.11
N MET A 79 -2.13 -3.72 2.61
CA MET A 79 -1.93 -4.43 3.87
C MET A 79 -1.87 -5.94 3.62
N LYS A 80 -0.76 -6.57 4.00
CA LYS A 80 -0.60 -8.03 3.91
C LYS A 80 -0.12 -8.56 5.24
N HIS A 81 -0.79 -9.59 5.76
CA HIS A 81 -0.38 -10.20 7.03
C HIS A 81 1.04 -10.78 6.93
N SER A 82 1.36 -11.40 5.81
CA SER A 82 2.69 -11.91 5.49
C SER A 82 2.98 -11.73 4.02
N LEU A 83 4.22 -11.48 3.68
CA LEU A 83 4.67 -11.30 2.30
C LEU A 83 6.02 -11.94 2.09
N SER A 84 6.19 -12.59 0.94
CA SER A 84 7.47 -13.08 0.45
C SER A 84 7.86 -12.28 -0.78
N VAL A 85 9.06 -11.68 -0.75
CA VAL A 85 9.56 -10.87 -1.87
C VAL A 85 10.32 -11.78 -2.83
N THR A 86 9.58 -12.42 -3.72
CA THR A 86 10.15 -13.26 -4.77
C THR A 86 9.39 -13.08 -6.08
N GLU A 87 10.05 -13.27 -7.20
CA GLU A 87 9.44 -13.21 -8.53
C GLU A 87 8.27 -14.19 -8.72
N LYS A 88 8.23 -15.27 -7.94
CA LYS A 88 7.21 -16.33 -8.04
C LYS A 88 6.04 -16.13 -7.09
N ASP A 89 6.13 -15.17 -6.17
CA ASP A 89 5.05 -14.88 -5.23
C ASP A 89 3.97 -14.04 -5.91
N ALA A 90 2.83 -14.66 -6.19
CA ALA A 90 1.71 -14.01 -6.85
C ALA A 90 1.18 -12.80 -6.06
N THR A 91 1.19 -12.89 -4.72
CA THR A 91 0.74 -11.79 -3.86
C THR A 91 1.67 -10.58 -3.98
N PHE A 92 2.98 -10.82 -4.02
CA PHE A 92 3.95 -9.74 -4.24
C PHE A 92 3.77 -9.09 -5.61
N GLN A 93 3.59 -9.90 -6.66
CA GLN A 93 3.34 -9.39 -8.01
C GLN A 93 2.06 -8.54 -8.07
N GLU A 94 0.96 -8.99 -7.46
CA GLU A 94 -0.30 -8.23 -7.38
C GLU A 94 -0.11 -6.89 -6.68
N VAL A 95 0.59 -6.88 -5.54
CA VAL A 95 0.88 -5.65 -4.78
C VAL A 95 1.71 -4.68 -5.61
N MET A 96 2.75 -5.15 -6.27
CA MET A 96 3.61 -4.32 -7.11
C MET A 96 2.87 -3.78 -8.33
N LEU A 97 2.02 -4.60 -8.95
CA LEU A 97 1.22 -4.18 -10.11
C LEU A 97 0.20 -3.11 -9.73
N ALA A 98 -0.49 -3.28 -8.60
CA ALA A 98 -1.44 -2.30 -8.08
C ALA A 98 -0.73 -0.96 -7.75
N ALA A 99 0.41 -1.03 -7.07
CA ALA A 99 1.22 0.14 -6.76
C ALA A 99 1.69 0.87 -8.02
N TRP A 100 2.16 0.13 -9.01
CA TRP A 100 2.60 0.69 -10.28
C TRP A 100 1.47 1.35 -11.07
N HIS A 101 0.30 0.71 -11.09
CA HIS A 101 -0.89 1.28 -11.72
C HIS A 101 -1.24 2.65 -11.14
N ASP A 102 -1.31 2.75 -9.81
CA ASP A 102 -1.66 4.02 -9.15
C ASP A 102 -0.55 5.06 -9.27
N PHE A 103 0.72 4.64 -9.22
CA PHE A 103 1.87 5.52 -9.43
C PHE A 103 1.87 6.17 -10.82
N CYS A 104 1.44 5.45 -11.85
CA CYS A 104 1.35 5.95 -13.22
C CYS A 104 0.07 6.73 -13.51
N ALA A 105 -0.88 6.81 -12.55
CA ALA A 105 -2.13 7.53 -12.75
C ALA A 105 -1.90 9.05 -12.77
N GLU A 106 -2.59 9.78 -13.65
CA GLU A 106 -2.51 11.25 -13.76
C GLU A 106 -2.85 11.96 -12.44
N THR A 107 -3.65 11.30 -11.60
CA THR A 107 -4.07 11.83 -10.30
C THR A 107 -3.02 11.66 -9.21
N PHE A 108 -1.92 10.95 -9.46
CA PHE A 108 -0.84 10.71 -8.50
C PHE A 108 0.25 11.78 -8.63
N SER A 109 0.57 12.44 -7.54
CA SER A 109 1.62 13.46 -7.48
C SER A 109 2.90 12.83 -6.94
N MET A 110 3.87 12.55 -7.81
CA MET A 110 5.12 11.83 -7.48
C MET A 110 5.97 12.50 -6.41
N ASP A 111 5.87 13.82 -6.28
CA ASP A 111 6.60 14.61 -5.29
C ASP A 111 5.96 14.63 -3.90
N ARG A 112 4.66 14.32 -3.81
CA ARG A 112 3.89 14.46 -2.57
C ARG A 112 3.20 13.19 -2.12
N ASP A 113 2.55 12.49 -3.06
CA ASP A 113 1.77 11.29 -2.75
C ASP A 113 2.68 10.11 -2.43
N LYS A 114 2.20 9.17 -1.65
CA LYS A 114 2.94 8.00 -1.19
C LYS A 114 2.12 6.73 -1.41
N ILE A 115 2.81 5.66 -1.74
CA ILE A 115 2.28 4.31 -1.70
C ILE A 115 3.07 3.55 -0.65
N ALA A 116 2.40 2.85 0.24
CA ALA A 116 3.01 2.11 1.32
C ALA A 116 2.48 0.69 1.40
N LEU A 117 3.37 -0.24 1.64
CA LEU A 117 3.04 -1.62 1.97
C LEU A 117 3.21 -1.81 3.48
N PHE A 118 2.13 -2.23 4.14
CA PHE A 118 2.15 -2.59 5.54
C PHE A 118 2.07 -4.10 5.69
N THR A 119 3.08 -4.70 6.31
CA THR A 119 3.10 -6.14 6.52
C THR A 119 3.31 -6.49 7.99
N GLY A 120 2.57 -7.49 8.48
CA GLY A 120 2.71 -8.00 9.84
C GLY A 120 3.95 -8.87 10.03
N PHE A 121 4.34 -9.55 8.97
CA PHE A 121 5.54 -10.37 8.93
C PHE A 121 6.19 -10.29 7.55
N ILE A 122 7.50 -10.05 7.55
CA ILE A 122 8.36 -10.15 6.38
C ILE A 122 9.65 -10.84 6.80
N ALA A 123 10.11 -11.81 6.01
CA ALA A 123 11.39 -12.47 6.26
C ALA A 123 12.57 -11.51 6.04
N ASN A 124 13.64 -11.68 6.79
CA ASN A 124 14.85 -10.85 6.66
C ASN A 124 15.41 -10.87 5.24
N ASP A 125 15.42 -12.03 4.59
CA ASP A 125 15.87 -12.19 3.20
C ASP A 125 15.03 -11.33 2.24
N SER A 126 13.73 -11.18 2.52
CA SER A 126 12.83 -10.31 1.74
C SER A 126 13.12 -8.82 1.97
N ILE A 127 13.49 -8.44 3.18
CA ILE A 127 13.92 -7.06 3.48
C ILE A 127 15.21 -6.74 2.72
N ASP A 128 16.17 -7.66 2.73
CA ASP A 128 17.44 -7.47 2.05
C ASP A 128 17.26 -7.45 0.52
N ALA A 129 16.35 -8.28 -0.03
CA ALA A 129 16.00 -8.22 -1.44
C ALA A 129 15.37 -6.87 -1.84
N LEU A 130 14.46 -6.33 -1.02
CA LEU A 130 13.87 -5.01 -1.26
C LEU A 130 14.91 -3.89 -1.21
N ARG A 131 15.86 -3.95 -0.27
CA ARG A 131 16.98 -2.99 -0.20
C ARG A 131 17.85 -3.06 -1.45
N GLN A 132 18.20 -4.26 -1.89
CA GLN A 132 18.99 -4.45 -3.11
C GLN A 132 18.27 -3.90 -4.35
N LEU A 133 16.98 -4.17 -4.51
CA LEU A 133 16.18 -3.62 -5.61
C LEU A 133 16.14 -2.09 -5.57
N HIS A 134 15.96 -1.51 -4.39
CA HIS A 134 16.00 -0.05 -4.21
C HIS A 134 17.36 0.51 -4.62
N ASP A 135 18.45 -0.07 -4.12
CA ASP A 135 19.81 0.41 -4.39
C ASP A 135 20.16 0.30 -5.88
N GLN A 136 19.74 -0.79 -6.54
CA GLN A 136 19.90 -0.94 -7.98
C GLN A 136 19.12 0.12 -8.77
N ALA A 137 17.85 0.33 -8.44
CA ALA A 137 17.04 1.34 -9.10
C ALA A 137 17.62 2.77 -8.94
N VAL A 138 18.11 3.09 -7.76
CA VAL A 138 18.79 4.36 -7.49
C VAL A 138 20.06 4.50 -8.35
N GLN A 139 20.88 3.45 -8.44
CA GLN A 139 22.10 3.48 -9.27
C GLN A 139 21.78 3.63 -10.75
N GLU A 140 20.78 2.94 -11.28
CA GLU A 140 20.35 3.07 -12.67
C GLU A 140 19.85 4.48 -12.99
N ILE A 141 19.10 5.11 -12.07
CA ILE A 141 18.66 6.51 -12.21
C ILE A 141 19.87 7.44 -12.26
N TYR A 142 20.83 7.30 -11.34
CA TYR A 142 22.04 8.12 -11.34
C TYR A 142 22.86 7.95 -12.62
N GLN A 143 23.04 6.73 -13.10
CA GLN A 143 23.75 6.47 -14.36
C GLN A 143 23.03 7.10 -15.57
N THR A 144 21.71 7.01 -15.61
CA THR A 144 20.90 7.60 -16.67
C THR A 144 21.04 9.13 -16.68
N ILE A 145 20.94 9.78 -15.51
CA ILE A 145 21.12 11.23 -15.38
C ILE A 145 22.53 11.64 -15.80
N TRP A 146 23.55 10.93 -15.32
CA TRP A 146 24.95 11.21 -15.66
C TRP A 146 25.19 11.12 -17.17
N ASN A 147 24.74 10.04 -17.82
CA ASN A 147 24.90 9.84 -19.24
C ASN A 147 24.17 10.92 -20.06
N THR A 148 23.00 11.35 -19.62
CA THR A 148 22.22 12.42 -20.27
C THR A 148 22.94 13.77 -20.16
N CYS A 149 23.49 14.10 -19.00
CA CYS A 149 24.25 15.33 -18.80
C CYS A 149 25.57 15.33 -19.58
N ALA A 150 26.26 14.18 -19.63
CA ALA A 150 27.53 14.05 -20.36
C ALA A 150 27.38 14.09 -21.88
N ALA A 151 26.23 13.67 -22.43
CA ALA A 151 25.94 13.68 -23.86
C ALA A 151 25.50 15.07 -24.37
N GLY A 152 25.11 15.99 -23.47
CA GLY A 152 24.68 17.34 -23.79
C GLY A 152 25.76 18.41 -23.65
N ALA A 153 26.96 18.03 -23.24
CA ALA A 153 28.15 18.90 -23.15
C ALA A 153 29.09 18.67 -24.33
#